data_ecc5c02f4ff82e6f4a1d59799c2ebeec
#
_entry.id   ecc5c02f4ff82e6f4a1d59799c2ebeec
#
_cell.length_a   1.000
_cell.length_b   1.000
_cell.length_c   1.000
_cell.angle_alpha   90.00
_cell.angle_beta   90.00
_cell.angle_gamma   90.00
#
_symmetry.space_group_name_H-M   'P 1'
#
loop_
_entity.id
_entity.type
_entity.pdbx_description
1 polymer ?
#
loop_
_entity_poly.entity_id
_entity_poly.type
_entity_poly.pdbx_seq_one_letter_code
_entity_poly.pdbx_strand_id
1 'polypeptide(L)'
;MGKTNRFAMCALAVAVSCMLVGCSNTAQQAESDDASAQQTVQGGTTPVTADATTLDGIVDAIENDFETTETDITTKLDDVKAKAGGSYADYVENSSMLTDWLADAQAETEALISRTDENATKYYTLLAQQAPTMDWNDISDSMTAFYRAVYDDAFSNLYRSVYTDAYKNVYRTFYDSVMKDAYNTVSYKEASDAKSSVYRAISDAQSSLYRTISDAQSNTYRTYSDVHSEFYNDNYDLSKVLGD
;
A
#
# COMPACT_ATOMS: atom_id res chain seq x y z
N MET A 1 5.77 -25.47 -29.76
CA MET A 1 5.57 -24.01 -29.86
C MET A 1 5.36 -23.52 -28.45
N GLY A 2 6.45 -23.14 -27.82
CA GLY A 2 6.46 -22.76 -26.38
C GLY A 2 5.85 -21.38 -26.17
N LYS A 3 4.93 -21.28 -25.23
CA LYS A 3 4.50 -20.01 -24.66
C LYS A 3 5.29 -19.80 -23.37
N THR A 4 6.32 -19.01 -23.46
CA THR A 4 7.06 -18.50 -22.31
C THR A 4 6.19 -17.52 -21.54
N ASN A 5 5.66 -17.94 -20.40
CA ASN A 5 5.09 -17.04 -19.41
C ASN A 5 6.25 -16.34 -18.70
N ARG A 6 6.40 -15.08 -18.99
CA ARG A 6 7.33 -14.18 -18.30
C ARG A 6 6.61 -13.62 -17.09
N PHE A 7 6.89 -14.15 -15.91
CA PHE A 7 6.74 -13.37 -14.69
C PHE A 7 7.79 -12.26 -14.75
N ALA A 8 7.37 -11.11 -15.21
CA ALA A 8 8.19 -9.91 -15.13
C ALA A 8 7.98 -9.34 -13.73
N MET A 9 8.97 -9.55 -12.84
CA MET A 9 9.18 -8.67 -11.71
C MET A 9 9.26 -7.24 -12.27
N CYS A 10 8.16 -6.52 -12.25
CA CYS A 10 8.18 -5.08 -12.45
C CYS A 10 8.65 -4.41 -11.16
N ALA A 11 9.96 -4.44 -10.92
CA ALA A 11 10.59 -3.44 -10.08
C ALA A 11 10.53 -2.12 -10.86
N LEU A 12 9.40 -1.43 -10.77
CA LEU A 12 9.27 -0.08 -11.32
C LEU A 12 9.86 0.88 -10.30
N ALA A 13 11.16 1.16 -10.43
CA ALA A 13 11.78 2.29 -9.77
C ALA A 13 11.19 3.57 -10.37
N VAL A 14 10.19 4.13 -9.71
CA VAL A 14 9.72 5.48 -10.01
C VAL A 14 10.73 6.46 -9.45
N ALA A 15 11.69 6.84 -10.28
CA ALA A 15 12.55 7.98 -10.00
C ALA A 15 11.72 9.26 -10.19
N VAL A 16 11.18 9.79 -9.11
CA VAL A 16 10.61 11.14 -9.10
C VAL A 16 11.78 12.12 -9.14
N SER A 17 12.11 12.58 -10.34
CA SER A 17 13.06 13.67 -10.53
C SER A 17 12.39 15.00 -10.19
N CYS A 18 12.52 15.45 -8.95
CA CYS A 18 12.27 16.84 -8.60
C CYS A 18 13.39 17.70 -9.16
N MET A 19 13.14 18.41 -10.26
CA MET A 19 14.00 19.53 -10.68
C MET A 19 13.76 20.71 -9.76
N LEU A 20 14.65 20.91 -8.81
CA LEU A 20 14.81 22.19 -8.12
C LEU A 20 15.79 23.06 -8.92
N VAL A 21 15.24 24.14 -9.47
CA VAL A 21 16.03 25.24 -10.03
C VAL A 21 16.73 25.96 -8.88
N GLY A 22 18.05 26.05 -8.99
CA GLY A 22 18.91 26.61 -7.99
C GLY A 22 18.87 28.14 -7.86
N CYS A 23 19.37 28.58 -6.73
CA CYS A 23 20.16 29.82 -6.65
C CYS A 23 21.31 29.64 -5.69
N SER A 24 22.48 29.89 -6.21
CA SER A 24 23.78 29.91 -5.55
C SER A 24 23.87 30.99 -4.46
N ASN A 25 24.55 30.73 -3.36
CA ASN A 25 25.70 31.58 -2.98
C ASN A 25 26.60 30.96 -1.89
N THR A 26 27.82 31.04 -2.19
CA THR A 26 29.15 30.92 -1.65
C THR A 26 29.37 31.05 -0.13
N ALA A 27 30.16 30.08 0.37
CA ALA A 27 31.32 30.17 1.30
C ALA A 27 31.09 30.58 2.78
N GLN A 28 31.44 29.79 3.74
CA GLN A 28 32.76 29.74 4.38
C GLN A 28 32.78 28.74 5.55
N GLN A 29 33.93 28.08 5.71
CA GLN A 29 34.26 27.14 6.77
C GLN A 29 34.29 27.81 8.15
N ALA A 30 33.83 27.07 9.17
CA ALA A 30 34.47 27.03 10.50
C ALA A 30 34.08 25.75 11.21
N GLU A 31 35.08 24.96 11.58
CA GLU A 31 34.98 23.81 12.49
C GLU A 31 34.57 24.27 13.90
N SER A 32 33.73 23.51 14.54
CA SER A 32 33.92 23.14 15.95
C SER A 32 32.95 22.03 16.35
N ASP A 33 33.54 21.02 16.97
CA ASP A 33 32.88 19.91 17.70
C ASP A 33 31.81 20.39 18.66
N ASP A 34 30.64 19.72 18.67
CA ASP A 34 30.12 19.16 19.92
C ASP A 34 29.04 18.12 19.64
N ALA A 35 29.10 17.06 20.44
CA ALA A 35 28.19 15.91 20.41
C ALA A 35 26.81 16.29 20.93
N SER A 36 25.76 15.80 20.31
CA SER A 36 24.64 15.14 20.99
C SER A 36 23.36 15.08 20.17
N ALA A 37 22.71 13.93 20.32
CA ALA A 37 21.32 13.63 20.01
C ALA A 37 20.98 13.35 18.54
N GLN A 38 21.32 12.15 18.10
CA GLN A 38 20.49 11.40 17.18
C GLN A 38 19.12 11.20 17.82
N GLN A 39 18.16 12.01 17.44
CA GLN A 39 16.75 11.67 17.60
C GLN A 39 16.41 10.69 16.49
N THR A 40 16.53 9.41 16.82
CA THR A 40 15.92 8.32 16.07
C THR A 40 14.41 8.55 16.08
N VAL A 41 13.87 8.98 14.95
CA VAL A 41 12.44 8.85 14.66
C VAL A 41 12.20 7.36 14.44
N GLN A 42 12.00 6.63 15.53
CA GLN A 42 11.42 5.29 15.52
C GLN A 42 9.91 5.45 15.48
N GLY A 43 9.36 5.37 14.30
CA GLY A 43 7.93 5.31 14.04
C GLY A 43 7.66 4.40 12.85
N GLY A 44 8.32 3.25 12.83
CA GLY A 44 7.97 2.15 11.96
C GLY A 44 7.60 0.99 12.86
N THR A 45 6.33 0.73 13.06
CA THR A 45 5.89 -0.59 13.52
C THR A 45 6.37 -1.58 12.48
N THR A 46 7.43 -2.32 12.82
CA THR A 46 7.87 -3.44 12.00
C THR A 46 6.69 -4.39 11.91
N PRO A 47 6.17 -4.71 10.72
CA PRO A 47 5.13 -5.72 10.59
C PRO A 47 5.62 -6.97 11.30
N VAL A 48 4.81 -7.50 12.19
CA VAL A 48 5.12 -8.76 12.87
C VAL A 48 5.01 -9.84 11.80
N THR A 49 6.12 -10.12 11.11
CA THR A 49 6.29 -11.40 10.43
C THR A 49 6.41 -12.42 11.54
N ALA A 50 5.28 -12.81 12.11
CA ALA A 50 5.22 -14.02 12.89
C ALA A 50 5.81 -15.12 11.99
N ASP A 51 6.72 -15.93 12.52
CA ASP A 51 7.13 -17.20 11.92
C ASP A 51 5.89 -18.11 11.90
N ALA A 52 4.97 -17.79 10.99
CA ALA A 52 3.76 -18.54 10.80
C ALA A 52 4.16 -19.88 10.19
N THR A 53 4.17 -20.91 11.03
CA THR A 53 4.57 -22.28 10.67
C THR A 53 3.35 -23.17 10.41
N THR A 54 2.15 -22.62 10.54
CA THR A 54 0.87 -23.30 10.30
C THR A 54 0.05 -22.55 9.27
N LEU A 55 -0.87 -23.24 8.59
CA LEU A 55 -1.78 -22.61 7.61
C LEU A 55 -2.58 -21.48 8.24
N ASP A 56 -3.20 -21.72 9.40
CA ASP A 56 -3.98 -20.69 10.11
C ASP A 56 -3.10 -19.52 10.55
N GLY A 57 -1.89 -19.80 11.08
CA GLY A 57 -0.97 -18.73 11.48
C GLY A 57 -0.47 -17.86 10.33
N ILE A 58 -0.42 -18.40 9.09
CA ILE A 58 -0.12 -17.58 7.90
C ILE A 58 -1.32 -16.68 7.56
N VAL A 59 -2.54 -17.18 7.65
CA VAL A 59 -3.76 -16.39 7.45
C VAL A 59 -3.83 -15.26 8.47
N ASP A 60 -3.68 -15.58 9.76
CA ASP A 60 -3.66 -14.59 10.84
C ASP A 60 -2.60 -13.50 10.62
N ALA A 61 -1.41 -13.89 10.13
CA ALA A 61 -0.34 -12.94 9.83
C ALA A 61 -0.72 -11.98 8.70
N ILE A 62 -1.38 -12.47 7.64
CA ILE A 62 -1.88 -11.64 6.54
C ILE A 62 -2.95 -10.69 7.05
N GLU A 63 -3.95 -11.17 7.78
CA GLU A 63 -5.04 -10.35 8.30
C GLU A 63 -4.51 -9.23 9.22
N ASN A 64 -3.61 -9.54 10.12
CA ASN A 64 -2.95 -8.56 10.99
C ASN A 64 -2.14 -7.52 10.20
N ASP A 65 -1.49 -7.92 9.11
CA ASP A 65 -0.69 -7.02 8.26
C ASP A 65 -1.60 -6.02 7.53
N PHE A 66 -2.76 -6.48 7.05
CA PHE A 66 -3.79 -5.61 6.47
C PHE A 66 -4.33 -4.62 7.49
N GLU A 67 -4.76 -5.08 8.67
CA GLU A 67 -5.32 -4.23 9.73
C GLU A 67 -4.31 -3.17 10.20
N THR A 68 -3.05 -3.57 10.37
CA THR A 68 -1.97 -2.66 10.75
C THR A 68 -1.74 -1.59 9.68
N THR A 69 -1.63 -1.99 8.42
CA THR A 69 -1.41 -1.06 7.31
C THR A 69 -2.57 -0.08 7.13
N GLU A 70 -3.82 -0.55 7.22
CA GLU A 70 -5.01 0.31 7.18
C GLU A 70 -5.02 1.33 8.33
N THR A 71 -4.68 0.88 9.53
CA THR A 71 -4.59 1.72 10.72
C THR A 71 -3.50 2.78 10.58
N ASP A 72 -2.33 2.41 10.09
CA ASP A 72 -1.21 3.32 9.89
C ASP A 72 -1.54 4.40 8.85
N ILE A 73 -2.11 4.03 7.71
CA ILE A 73 -2.53 4.96 6.66
C ILE A 73 -3.59 5.94 7.19
N THR A 74 -4.60 5.45 7.91
CA THR A 74 -5.69 6.29 8.42
C THR A 74 -5.23 7.19 9.57
N THR A 75 -4.36 6.72 10.45
CA THR A 75 -3.79 7.51 11.55
C THR A 75 -2.91 8.64 11.01
N LYS A 76 -2.06 8.36 10.01
CA LYS A 76 -1.27 9.39 9.33
C LYS A 76 -2.16 10.44 8.65
N LEU A 77 -3.30 10.03 8.07
CA LEU A 77 -4.26 10.98 7.49
C LEU A 77 -4.82 11.92 8.54
N ASP A 78 -5.15 11.42 9.73
CA ASP A 78 -5.69 12.27 10.79
C ASP A 78 -4.65 13.32 11.25
N ASP A 79 -3.36 12.98 11.30
CA ASP A 79 -2.28 13.95 11.55
C ASP A 79 -2.17 15.00 10.45
N VAL A 80 -2.23 14.59 9.18
CA VAL A 80 -2.24 15.51 8.03
C VAL A 80 -3.43 16.47 8.08
N LYS A 81 -4.62 15.97 8.37
CA LYS A 81 -5.84 16.80 8.53
C LYS A 81 -5.72 17.77 9.69
N ALA A 82 -5.16 17.33 10.83
CA ALA A 82 -4.99 18.18 12.00
C ALA A 82 -4.01 19.34 11.74
N LYS A 83 -2.96 19.12 10.96
CA LYS A 83 -1.91 20.12 10.70
C LYS A 83 -2.14 20.98 9.47
N ALA A 84 -2.67 20.40 8.39
CA ALA A 84 -2.82 21.05 7.09
C ALA A 84 -4.28 21.25 6.66
N GLY A 85 -5.26 20.72 7.38
CA GLY A 85 -6.67 20.67 6.96
C GLY A 85 -7.57 21.74 7.56
N GLY A 86 -7.05 22.60 8.44
CA GLY A 86 -7.85 23.60 9.17
C GLY A 86 -8.22 24.81 8.32
N SER A 87 -7.25 25.36 7.57
CA SER A 87 -7.42 26.55 6.73
C SER A 87 -6.50 26.48 5.51
N TYR A 88 -6.68 27.42 4.56
CA TYR A 88 -5.74 27.54 3.43
C TYR A 88 -4.33 27.97 3.88
N ALA A 89 -4.22 28.76 4.94
CA ALA A 89 -2.93 29.15 5.51
C ALA A 89 -2.18 27.94 6.08
N ASP A 90 -2.87 27.11 6.88
CA ASP A 90 -2.29 25.87 7.41
C ASP A 90 -1.85 24.92 6.30
N TYR A 91 -2.64 24.81 5.23
CA TYR A 91 -2.30 24.02 4.04
C TYR A 91 -1.04 24.53 3.35
N VAL A 92 -0.89 25.84 3.15
CA VAL A 92 0.29 26.42 2.51
C VAL A 92 1.56 26.20 3.35
N GLU A 93 1.45 26.35 4.67
CA GLU A 93 2.56 26.11 5.59
C GLU A 93 2.98 24.63 5.62
N ASN A 94 2.03 23.72 5.49
CA ASN A 94 2.23 22.25 5.58
C ASN A 94 1.92 21.53 4.26
N SER A 95 2.15 22.19 3.11
CA SER A 95 1.66 21.72 1.80
C SER A 95 2.23 20.38 1.35
N SER A 96 3.43 19.99 1.79
CA SER A 96 4.02 18.68 1.49
C SER A 96 3.27 17.53 2.16
N MET A 97 2.68 17.76 3.35
CA MET A 97 2.06 16.68 4.13
C MET A 97 0.98 15.91 3.37
N LEU A 98 0.16 16.62 2.56
CA LEU A 98 -0.84 15.96 1.73
C LEU A 98 -0.20 15.10 0.64
N THR A 99 0.81 15.63 -0.05
CA THR A 99 1.49 14.89 -1.14
C THR A 99 2.29 13.72 -0.60
N ASP A 100 2.91 13.89 0.55
CA ASP A 100 3.66 12.85 1.24
C ASP A 100 2.72 11.72 1.67
N TRP A 101 1.56 12.06 2.27
CA TRP A 101 0.55 11.06 2.63
C TRP A 101 0.01 10.29 1.42
N LEU A 102 -0.26 10.97 0.30
CA LEU A 102 -0.73 10.31 -0.92
C LEU A 102 0.30 9.31 -1.46
N ALA A 103 1.59 9.67 -1.39
CA ALA A 103 2.70 8.79 -1.79
C ALA A 103 2.89 7.63 -0.80
N ASP A 104 2.85 7.91 0.50
CA ASP A 104 3.01 6.90 1.56
C ASP A 104 1.89 5.86 1.51
N ALA A 105 0.63 6.28 1.34
CA ALA A 105 -0.51 5.36 1.23
C ALA A 105 -0.35 4.39 0.04
N GLN A 106 0.17 4.88 -1.09
CA GLN A 106 0.51 4.04 -2.24
C GLN A 106 1.63 3.06 -1.90
N ALA A 107 2.74 3.55 -1.35
CA ALA A 107 3.92 2.74 -1.04
C ALA A 107 3.64 1.66 0.02
N GLU A 108 2.89 2.01 1.08
CA GLU A 108 2.49 1.06 2.11
C GLU A 108 1.56 -0.03 1.58
N THR A 109 0.63 0.34 0.68
CA THR A 109 -0.23 -0.64 0.01
C THR A 109 0.57 -1.58 -0.89
N GLU A 110 1.53 -1.07 -1.67
CA GLU A 110 2.41 -1.89 -2.51
C GLU A 110 3.27 -2.85 -1.66
N ALA A 111 3.81 -2.37 -0.55
CA ALA A 111 4.57 -3.20 0.38
C ALA A 111 3.70 -4.28 1.05
N LEU A 112 2.47 -3.94 1.45
CA LEU A 112 1.50 -4.91 1.97
C LEU A 112 1.21 -6.02 0.95
N ILE A 113 0.96 -5.66 -0.31
CA ILE A 113 0.70 -6.61 -1.38
C ILE A 113 1.88 -7.56 -1.57
N SER A 114 3.12 -7.03 -1.59
CA SER A 114 4.32 -7.86 -1.70
C SER A 114 4.44 -8.88 -0.57
N ARG A 115 4.20 -8.46 0.68
CA ARG A 115 4.20 -9.37 1.84
C ARG A 115 3.06 -10.40 1.77
N THR A 116 1.91 -10.00 1.24
CA THR A 116 0.77 -10.91 1.02
C THR A 116 1.11 -11.99 0.01
N ASP A 117 1.77 -11.64 -1.09
CA ASP A 117 2.20 -12.61 -2.12
C ASP A 117 3.26 -13.57 -1.57
N GLU A 118 4.21 -13.08 -0.76
CA GLU A 118 5.18 -13.93 -0.07
C GLU A 118 4.51 -14.92 0.90
N ASN A 119 3.54 -14.45 1.67
CA ASN A 119 2.79 -15.28 2.60
C ASN A 119 1.86 -16.27 1.88
N ALA A 120 1.25 -15.88 0.76
CA ALA A 120 0.47 -16.79 -0.08
C ALA A 120 1.35 -17.92 -0.65
N THR A 121 2.57 -17.59 -1.10
CA THR A 121 3.55 -18.59 -1.54
C THR A 121 3.90 -19.58 -0.42
N LYS A 122 4.14 -19.08 0.81
CA LYS A 122 4.37 -19.94 1.98
C LYS A 122 3.18 -20.83 2.30
N TYR A 123 1.97 -20.25 2.26
CA TYR A 123 0.74 -20.98 2.52
C TYR A 123 0.57 -22.18 1.57
N TYR A 124 0.64 -21.91 0.26
CA TYR A 124 0.45 -22.96 -0.74
C TYR A 124 1.58 -23.99 -0.72
N THR A 125 2.82 -23.57 -0.45
CA THR A 125 3.95 -24.49 -0.28
C THR A 125 3.74 -25.41 0.92
N LEU A 126 3.29 -24.87 2.04
CA LEU A 126 3.00 -25.67 3.25
C LEU A 126 1.82 -26.63 3.02
N LEU A 127 0.77 -26.14 2.35
CA LEU A 127 -0.39 -26.99 1.99
C LEU A 127 0.05 -28.13 1.06
N ALA A 128 0.91 -27.87 0.08
CA ALA A 128 1.45 -28.91 -0.83
C ALA A 128 2.27 -29.98 -0.09
N GLN A 129 3.00 -29.60 0.97
CA GLN A 129 3.72 -30.57 1.81
C GLN A 129 2.77 -31.48 2.62
N GLN A 130 1.61 -30.98 3.01
CA GLN A 130 0.62 -31.71 3.79
C GLN A 130 -0.34 -32.52 2.91
N ALA A 131 -0.62 -32.06 1.69
CA ALA A 131 -1.60 -32.60 0.76
C ALA A 131 -1.51 -34.13 0.53
N PRO A 132 -0.31 -34.75 0.43
CA PRO A 132 -0.24 -36.22 0.26
C PRO A 132 -0.87 -37.04 1.38
N THR A 133 -1.18 -36.42 2.53
CA THR A 133 -1.80 -37.07 3.69
C THR A 133 -3.25 -36.59 3.94
N MET A 134 -3.75 -35.67 3.13
CA MET A 134 -5.07 -35.06 3.23
C MET A 134 -6.02 -35.67 2.20
N ASP A 135 -7.32 -35.62 2.46
CA ASP A 135 -8.28 -35.86 1.39
C ASP A 135 -8.54 -34.57 0.58
N TRP A 136 -9.18 -34.74 -0.59
CA TRP A 136 -9.46 -33.63 -1.48
C TRP A 136 -10.36 -32.55 -0.85
N ASN A 137 -11.30 -32.94 0.01
CA ASN A 137 -12.19 -31.97 0.64
C ASN A 137 -11.42 -31.07 1.60
N ASP A 138 -10.51 -31.65 2.40
CA ASP A 138 -9.68 -30.89 3.34
C ASP A 138 -8.74 -29.91 2.61
N ILE A 139 -8.16 -30.33 1.47
CA ILE A 139 -7.33 -29.45 0.62
C ILE A 139 -8.18 -28.32 0.06
N SER A 140 -9.32 -28.62 -0.54
CA SER A 140 -10.23 -27.67 -1.15
C SER A 140 -10.80 -26.67 -0.13
N ASP A 141 -11.15 -27.14 1.07
CA ASP A 141 -11.66 -26.31 2.15
C ASP A 141 -10.57 -25.35 2.66
N SER A 142 -9.34 -25.84 2.85
CA SER A 142 -8.18 -24.99 3.23
C SER A 142 -7.92 -23.91 2.21
N MET A 143 -7.90 -24.25 0.93
CA MET A 143 -7.71 -23.29 -0.16
C MET A 143 -8.83 -22.25 -0.23
N THR A 144 -10.07 -22.69 -0.05
CA THR A 144 -11.24 -21.81 -0.06
C THR A 144 -11.24 -20.86 1.13
N ALA A 145 -10.87 -21.35 2.32
CA ALA A 145 -10.74 -20.52 3.51
C ALA A 145 -9.67 -19.44 3.32
N PHE A 146 -8.49 -19.81 2.83
CA PHE A 146 -7.43 -18.85 2.51
C PHE A 146 -7.90 -17.80 1.49
N TYR A 147 -8.51 -18.25 0.40
CA TYR A 147 -9.01 -17.35 -0.65
C TYR A 147 -10.01 -16.33 -0.09
N ARG A 148 -10.95 -16.77 0.75
CA ARG A 148 -11.94 -15.88 1.37
C ARG A 148 -11.27 -14.87 2.31
N ALA A 149 -10.40 -15.32 3.20
CA ALA A 149 -9.71 -14.45 4.13
C ALA A 149 -8.93 -13.34 3.40
N VAL A 150 -8.20 -13.69 2.34
CA VAL A 150 -7.37 -12.71 1.62
C VAL A 150 -8.19 -11.90 0.61
N TYR A 151 -8.90 -12.58 -0.30
CA TYR A 151 -9.58 -11.91 -1.43
C TYR A 151 -10.88 -11.23 -1.01
N ASP A 152 -11.78 -11.97 -0.33
CA ASP A 152 -13.11 -11.47 0.00
C ASP A 152 -13.07 -10.52 1.21
N ASP A 153 -12.25 -10.80 2.22
CA ASP A 153 -12.24 -10.05 3.47
C ASP A 153 -11.13 -8.98 3.49
N ALA A 154 -9.84 -9.37 3.45
CA ALA A 154 -8.73 -8.44 3.64
C ALA A 154 -8.65 -7.37 2.53
N PHE A 155 -8.64 -7.76 1.26
CA PHE A 155 -8.63 -6.79 0.16
C PHE A 155 -9.90 -5.94 0.08
N SER A 156 -11.08 -6.48 0.43
CA SER A 156 -12.32 -5.71 0.44
C SER A 156 -12.34 -4.67 1.55
N ASN A 157 -11.76 -5.00 2.72
CA ASN A 157 -11.60 -4.06 3.82
C ASN A 157 -10.62 -2.95 3.45
N LEU A 158 -9.45 -3.28 2.91
CA LEU A 158 -8.47 -2.31 2.42
C LEU A 158 -9.09 -1.35 1.39
N TYR A 159 -9.83 -1.89 0.42
CA TYR A 159 -10.52 -1.09 -0.60
C TYR A 159 -11.52 -0.12 0.04
N ARG A 160 -12.28 -0.58 1.03
CA ARG A 160 -13.27 0.26 1.71
C ARG A 160 -12.61 1.32 2.60
N SER A 161 -11.67 0.92 3.46
CA SER A 161 -11.07 1.80 4.47
C SER A 161 -10.14 2.83 3.82
N VAL A 162 -9.25 2.40 2.93
CA VAL A 162 -8.25 3.28 2.34
C VAL A 162 -8.77 3.93 1.05
N TYR A 163 -9.11 3.14 0.01
CA TYR A 163 -9.51 3.71 -1.28
C TYR A 163 -10.82 4.52 -1.19
N THR A 164 -11.82 4.03 -0.45
CA THR A 164 -13.11 4.72 -0.38
C THR A 164 -13.13 5.77 0.73
N ASP A 165 -12.91 5.37 1.98
CA ASP A 165 -13.20 6.23 3.12
C ASP A 165 -12.07 7.24 3.39
N ALA A 166 -10.79 6.82 3.36
CA ALA A 166 -9.68 7.73 3.56
C ALA A 166 -9.60 8.78 2.43
N TYR A 167 -9.68 8.37 1.16
CA TYR A 167 -9.68 9.31 0.04
C TYR A 167 -10.89 10.24 0.00
N LYS A 168 -12.09 9.76 0.40
CA LYS A 168 -13.26 10.62 0.58
C LYS A 168 -13.05 11.68 1.66
N ASN A 169 -12.38 11.32 2.75
CA ASN A 169 -12.03 12.27 3.81
C ASN A 169 -10.99 13.29 3.34
N VAL A 170 -9.96 12.86 2.62
CA VAL A 170 -8.97 13.76 1.97
C VAL A 170 -9.66 14.73 1.04
N TYR A 171 -10.51 14.26 0.16
CA TYR A 171 -11.25 15.09 -0.78
C TYR A 171 -12.10 16.15 -0.07
N ARG A 172 -12.89 15.73 0.93
CA ARG A 172 -13.73 16.65 1.72
C ARG A 172 -12.91 17.69 2.46
N THR A 173 -11.81 17.29 3.08
CA THR A 173 -10.97 18.21 3.86
C THR A 173 -10.25 19.18 2.95
N PHE A 174 -9.51 18.71 1.97
CA PHE A 174 -8.63 19.56 1.18
C PHE A 174 -9.33 20.23 0.01
N TYR A 175 -10.07 19.50 -0.81
CA TYR A 175 -10.72 20.07 -1.98
C TYR A 175 -11.99 20.86 -1.64
N ASP A 176 -12.86 20.35 -0.77
CA ASP A 176 -14.13 21.02 -0.46
C ASP A 176 -13.96 22.09 0.62
N SER A 177 -13.16 21.89 1.67
CA SER A 177 -13.05 22.83 2.79
C SER A 177 -11.87 23.78 2.62
N VAL A 178 -10.62 23.28 2.60
CA VAL A 178 -9.41 24.11 2.53
C VAL A 178 -9.37 24.94 1.23
N MET A 179 -9.63 24.32 0.09
CA MET A 179 -9.63 25.07 -1.18
C MET A 179 -10.83 26.03 -1.32
N LYS A 180 -11.91 25.85 -0.58
CA LYS A 180 -12.97 26.85 -0.48
C LYS A 180 -12.52 28.07 0.32
N ASP A 181 -11.77 27.87 1.39
CA ASP A 181 -11.19 28.96 2.19
C ASP A 181 -10.18 29.77 1.39
N ALA A 182 -9.43 29.15 0.48
CA ALA A 182 -8.49 29.85 -0.41
C ALA A 182 -9.14 31.01 -1.18
N TYR A 183 -10.40 30.88 -1.65
CA TYR A 183 -11.11 31.95 -2.36
C TYR A 183 -11.40 33.18 -1.50
N ASN A 184 -11.32 33.04 -0.16
CA ASN A 184 -11.47 34.16 0.77
C ASN A 184 -10.12 34.78 1.17
N THR A 185 -9.00 34.10 0.89
CA THR A 185 -7.68 34.43 1.43
C THR A 185 -6.72 34.98 0.36
N VAL A 186 -6.82 34.46 -0.87
CA VAL A 186 -5.93 34.83 -1.98
C VAL A 186 -6.70 35.24 -3.22
N SER A 187 -6.00 35.60 -4.31
CA SER A 187 -6.66 35.95 -5.57
C SER A 187 -7.46 34.78 -6.14
N TYR A 188 -8.56 35.07 -6.87
CA TYR A 188 -9.38 34.06 -7.52
C TYR A 188 -8.55 33.09 -8.39
N LYS A 189 -7.60 33.65 -9.15
CA LYS A 189 -6.73 32.84 -10.02
C LYS A 189 -5.88 31.87 -9.20
N GLU A 190 -5.26 32.35 -8.16
CA GLU A 190 -4.39 31.55 -7.27
C GLU A 190 -5.20 30.45 -6.56
N ALA A 191 -6.36 30.78 -6.00
CA ALA A 191 -7.27 29.81 -5.38
C ALA A 191 -7.73 28.74 -6.38
N SER A 192 -8.07 29.13 -7.62
CA SER A 192 -8.48 28.22 -8.69
C SER A 192 -7.35 27.29 -9.12
N ASP A 193 -6.14 27.81 -9.25
CA ASP A 193 -4.94 27.03 -9.61
C ASP A 193 -4.60 26.02 -8.50
N ALA A 194 -4.63 26.45 -7.23
CA ALA A 194 -4.41 25.58 -6.07
C ALA A 194 -5.47 24.46 -5.98
N LYS A 195 -6.75 24.82 -6.14
CA LYS A 195 -7.85 23.85 -6.13
C LYS A 195 -7.71 22.80 -7.23
N SER A 196 -7.33 23.23 -8.43
CA SER A 196 -7.12 22.32 -9.57
C SER A 196 -5.92 21.41 -9.36
N SER A 197 -4.86 21.90 -8.71
CA SER A 197 -3.67 21.11 -8.36
C SER A 197 -4.00 20.02 -7.32
N VAL A 198 -4.68 20.42 -6.23
CA VAL A 198 -5.11 19.47 -5.18
C VAL A 198 -6.03 18.39 -5.74
N TYR A 199 -7.01 18.78 -6.57
CA TYR A 199 -7.91 17.83 -7.21
C TYR A 199 -7.14 16.79 -8.02
N ARG A 200 -6.19 17.22 -8.86
CA ARG A 200 -5.41 16.31 -9.69
C ARG A 200 -4.56 15.38 -8.82
N ALA A 201 -3.86 15.92 -7.82
CA ALA A 201 -3.03 15.09 -6.94
C ALA A 201 -3.85 13.98 -6.26
N ILE A 202 -5.01 14.32 -5.69
CA ILE A 202 -5.89 13.33 -5.04
C ILE A 202 -6.43 12.32 -6.05
N SER A 203 -6.92 12.79 -7.22
CA SER A 203 -7.54 11.93 -8.24
C SER A 203 -6.53 10.96 -8.87
N ASP A 204 -5.31 11.43 -9.15
CA ASP A 204 -4.25 10.62 -9.74
C ASP A 204 -3.78 9.55 -8.75
N ALA A 205 -3.55 9.92 -7.49
CA ALA A 205 -3.16 9.00 -6.44
C ALA A 205 -4.26 7.95 -6.16
N GLN A 206 -5.53 8.38 -6.07
CA GLN A 206 -6.67 7.47 -5.91
C GLN A 206 -6.79 6.47 -7.06
N SER A 207 -6.59 6.94 -8.30
CA SER A 207 -6.64 6.09 -9.50
C SER A 207 -5.47 5.10 -9.55
N SER A 208 -4.30 5.50 -9.07
CA SER A 208 -3.13 4.61 -8.93
C SER A 208 -3.40 3.52 -7.90
N LEU A 209 -3.85 3.91 -6.72
CA LEU A 209 -4.17 2.97 -5.63
C LEU A 209 -5.25 1.95 -6.04
N TYR A 210 -6.29 2.41 -6.75
CA TYR A 210 -7.31 1.51 -7.29
C TYR A 210 -6.71 0.42 -8.18
N ARG A 211 -5.82 0.81 -9.11
CA ARG A 211 -5.17 -0.16 -10.02
C ARG A 211 -4.32 -1.14 -9.23
N THR A 212 -3.52 -0.64 -8.29
CA THR A 212 -2.67 -1.47 -7.44
C THR A 212 -3.47 -2.54 -6.69
N ILE A 213 -4.56 -2.16 -6.03
CA ILE A 213 -5.44 -3.11 -5.31
C ILE A 213 -6.14 -4.07 -6.28
N SER A 214 -6.68 -3.56 -7.40
CA SER A 214 -7.39 -4.38 -8.39
C SER A 214 -6.49 -5.40 -9.08
N ASP A 215 -5.26 -5.01 -9.40
CA ASP A 215 -4.27 -5.91 -9.99
C ASP A 215 -3.84 -7.00 -8.98
N ALA A 216 -3.66 -6.63 -7.71
CA ALA A 216 -3.35 -7.58 -6.65
C ALA A 216 -4.49 -8.60 -6.44
N GLN A 217 -5.75 -8.13 -6.36
CA GLN A 217 -6.91 -9.03 -6.29
C GLN A 217 -6.96 -9.98 -7.49
N SER A 218 -6.70 -9.49 -8.69
CA SER A 218 -6.69 -10.31 -9.91
C SER A 218 -5.56 -11.34 -9.90
N ASN A 219 -4.40 -10.99 -9.31
CA ASN A 219 -3.27 -11.91 -9.13
C ASN A 219 -3.60 -12.99 -8.11
N THR A 220 -4.15 -12.61 -6.95
CA THR A 220 -4.59 -13.55 -5.91
C THR A 220 -5.59 -14.57 -6.46
N TYR A 221 -6.58 -14.13 -7.24
CA TYR A 221 -7.53 -15.04 -7.89
C TYR A 221 -6.86 -15.99 -8.88
N ARG A 222 -5.95 -15.49 -9.71
CA ARG A 222 -5.22 -16.33 -10.69
C ARG A 222 -4.36 -17.37 -9.98
N THR A 223 -3.58 -16.96 -8.99
CA THR A 223 -2.74 -17.87 -8.21
C THR A 223 -3.61 -18.95 -7.54
N TYR A 224 -4.71 -18.58 -6.90
CA TYR A 224 -5.66 -19.54 -6.35
C TYR A 224 -6.16 -20.54 -7.40
N SER A 225 -6.61 -20.06 -8.55
CA SER A 225 -7.15 -20.90 -9.64
C SER A 225 -6.10 -21.87 -10.20
N ASP A 226 -4.88 -21.39 -10.39
CA ASP A 226 -3.79 -22.19 -10.95
C ASP A 226 -3.34 -23.26 -9.93
N VAL A 227 -3.16 -22.89 -8.66
CA VAL A 227 -2.82 -23.83 -7.58
C VAL A 227 -3.93 -24.88 -7.38
N HIS A 228 -5.19 -24.44 -7.39
CA HIS A 228 -6.33 -25.34 -7.28
C HIS A 228 -6.33 -26.39 -8.42
N SER A 229 -5.99 -25.98 -9.63
CA SER A 229 -5.92 -26.87 -10.78
C SER A 229 -4.77 -27.88 -10.66
N GLU A 230 -3.64 -27.50 -10.11
CA GLU A 230 -2.53 -28.41 -9.84
C GLU A 230 -2.90 -29.45 -8.77
N PHE A 231 -3.46 -29.03 -7.65
CA PHE A 231 -3.93 -29.94 -6.60
C PHE A 231 -5.03 -30.90 -7.07
N TYR A 232 -5.96 -30.43 -7.89
CA TYR A 232 -7.02 -31.29 -8.46
C TYR A 232 -6.44 -32.41 -9.33
N ASN A 233 -5.28 -32.21 -9.93
CA ASN A 233 -4.55 -33.19 -10.74
C ASN A 233 -3.54 -34.02 -9.93
N ASP A 234 -3.63 -34.01 -8.61
CA ASP A 234 -2.68 -34.68 -7.69
C ASP A 234 -1.22 -34.20 -7.91
N ASN A 235 -1.05 -33.00 -8.42
CA ASN A 235 0.28 -32.40 -8.61
C ASN A 235 0.57 -31.41 -7.49
N TYR A 236 1.48 -31.80 -6.61
CA TYR A 236 1.90 -30.99 -5.45
C TYR A 236 3.22 -30.25 -5.68
N ASP A 237 3.81 -30.36 -6.87
CA ASP A 237 4.93 -29.53 -7.31
C ASP A 237 4.42 -28.21 -7.87
N LEU A 238 4.38 -27.18 -7.03
CA LEU A 238 3.87 -25.86 -7.36
C LEU A 238 4.92 -24.91 -7.96
N SER A 239 6.15 -25.37 -8.20
CA SER A 239 7.24 -24.52 -8.73
C SER A 239 6.88 -23.84 -10.05
N LYS A 240 6.02 -24.45 -10.86
CA LYS A 240 5.55 -23.86 -12.12
C LYS A 240 4.53 -22.75 -11.96
N VAL A 241 3.83 -22.72 -10.83
CA VAL A 241 2.76 -21.75 -10.53
C VAL A 241 3.27 -20.62 -9.64
N LEU A 242 4.04 -20.97 -8.60
CA LEU A 242 4.52 -20.01 -7.61
C LEU A 242 5.89 -19.41 -7.97
N GLY A 243 6.63 -20.03 -8.89
CA GLY A 243 8.03 -19.70 -9.19
C GLY A 243 9.00 -20.32 -8.20
N ASP A 244 10.26 -20.39 -8.60
CA ASP A 244 11.39 -20.83 -7.73
C ASP A 244 11.81 -19.70 -6.80
#